data_4c67bf4cf1d8806a366344fa6c3602d7
#
_entry.id   4c67bf4cf1d8806a366344fa6c3602d7
#
_cell.length_a   1.000
_cell.length_b   1.000
_cell.length_c   1.000
_cell.angle_alpha   90.00
_cell.angle_beta   90.00
_cell.angle_gamma   90.00
#
_symmetry.space_group_name_H-M   'P 1'
#
loop_
_entity.id
_entity.type
_entity.pdbx_description
1 polymer ?
#
loop_
_entity_poly.entity_id
_entity_poly.type
_entity_poly.pdbx_seq_one_letter_code
_entity_poly.pdbx_strand_id
1 'polypeptide(L)'
;ILSMLLFGAGGIIALYISGTDVTIPAHYHGSTVGITIGLMCFIYMIFIEYFNMEQSKGMKWQLITYTIGQAIHITGLAWSGGYGALRKNHGEILSVKLKISMGFMGAGGLIAIISGLTFIIIVLKCFYKINKFK
;
A
#
# COMPACT_ATOMS: atom_id res chain seq x y z
N ILE A 1 -9.98 -2.01 -10.19
CA ILE A 1 -10.92 -1.91 -9.06
C ILE A 1 -10.18 -1.67 -7.75
N LEU A 2 -9.22 -2.53 -7.31
CA LEU A 2 -8.48 -2.38 -6.03
C LEU A 2 -7.77 -1.02 -5.90
N SER A 3 -7.12 -0.54 -6.97
CA SER A 3 -6.49 0.77 -7.07
C SER A 3 -7.50 1.90 -6.79
N MET A 4 -8.65 1.86 -7.44
CA MET A 4 -9.71 2.86 -7.28
C MET A 4 -10.32 2.85 -5.87
N LEU A 5 -10.49 1.66 -5.28
CA LEU A 5 -11.01 1.54 -3.92
C LEU A 5 -10.07 2.17 -2.89
N LEU A 6 -8.75 1.92 -2.99
CA LEU A 6 -7.78 2.54 -2.08
C LEU A 6 -7.63 4.04 -2.32
N PHE A 7 -7.62 4.48 -3.57
CA PHE A 7 -7.60 5.90 -3.91
C PHE A 7 -8.84 6.61 -3.33
N GLY A 8 -10.03 6.04 -3.53
CA GLY A 8 -11.28 6.57 -3.00
C GLY A 8 -11.31 6.57 -1.46
N ALA A 9 -10.82 5.50 -0.82
CA ALA A 9 -10.69 5.45 0.64
C ALA A 9 -9.77 6.57 1.15
N GLY A 10 -8.64 6.82 0.49
CA GLY A 10 -7.78 7.97 0.79
C GLY A 10 -8.52 9.29 0.67
N GLY A 11 -9.31 9.48 -0.39
CA GLY A 11 -10.14 10.66 -0.58
C GLY A 11 -11.18 10.86 0.53
N ILE A 12 -11.85 9.77 0.95
CA ILE A 12 -12.82 9.81 2.06
C ILE A 12 -12.13 10.21 3.36
N ILE A 13 -10.95 9.66 3.67
CA ILE A 13 -10.18 10.01 4.87
C ILE A 13 -9.86 11.51 4.90
N ALA A 14 -9.64 12.15 3.74
CA ALA A 14 -9.38 13.59 3.66
C ALA A 14 -10.50 14.44 4.29
N LEU A 15 -11.74 13.98 4.21
CA LEU A 15 -12.91 14.69 4.76
C LEU A 15 -12.92 14.71 6.30
N TYR A 16 -12.15 13.84 6.93
CA TYR A 16 -12.04 13.72 8.39
C TYR A 16 -10.77 14.38 8.97
N ILE A 17 -9.97 15.03 8.12
CA ILE A 17 -8.80 15.77 8.60
C ILE A 17 -9.25 17.04 9.29
N SER A 18 -9.05 17.10 10.61
CA SER A 18 -9.46 18.26 11.44
C SER A 18 -8.30 18.95 12.15
N GLY A 19 -7.07 18.45 12.03
CA GLY A 19 -5.89 18.96 12.73
C GLY A 19 -4.58 18.43 12.17
N THR A 20 -3.53 18.41 12.99
CA THR A 20 -2.17 17.95 12.62
C THR A 20 -1.89 16.53 13.08
N ASP A 21 -2.88 15.65 13.01
CA ASP A 21 -2.81 14.26 13.43
C ASP A 21 -2.39 13.32 12.29
N VAL A 22 -2.34 12.01 12.56
CA VAL A 22 -1.92 11.01 11.58
C VAL A 22 -3.02 10.61 10.57
N THR A 23 -4.18 11.26 10.56
CA THR A 23 -5.17 11.13 9.47
C THR A 23 -4.63 11.76 8.19
N ILE A 24 -3.78 12.79 8.28
CA ILE A 24 -3.11 13.38 7.12
C ILE A 24 -2.27 12.34 6.37
N PRO A 25 -1.28 11.64 6.99
CA PRO A 25 -0.57 10.57 6.30
C PRO A 25 -1.48 9.41 5.87
N ALA A 26 -2.56 9.09 6.58
CA ALA A 26 -3.52 8.08 6.14
C ALA A 26 -4.16 8.45 4.79
N HIS A 27 -4.59 9.71 4.63
CA HIS A 27 -5.09 10.23 3.36
C HIS A 27 -4.06 10.11 2.23
N TYR A 28 -2.84 10.60 2.46
CA TYR A 28 -1.79 10.55 1.44
C TYR A 28 -1.43 9.11 1.06
N HIS A 29 -1.31 8.20 2.02
CA HIS A 29 -1.05 6.79 1.73
C HIS A 29 -2.17 6.17 0.90
N GLY A 30 -3.44 6.40 1.24
CA GLY A 30 -4.56 5.89 0.47
C GLY A 30 -4.51 6.34 -0.98
N SER A 31 -4.38 7.63 -1.21
CA SER A 31 -4.35 8.22 -2.55
C SER A 31 -3.12 7.78 -3.34
N THR A 32 -1.92 7.92 -2.78
CA THR A 32 -0.66 7.59 -3.49
C THR A 32 -0.55 6.08 -3.77
N VAL A 33 -0.92 5.24 -2.82
CA VAL A 33 -0.85 3.79 -2.98
C VAL A 33 -1.90 3.28 -3.97
N GLY A 34 -3.08 3.90 -4.02
CA GLY A 34 -4.06 3.62 -5.07
C GLY A 34 -3.44 3.79 -6.46
N ILE A 35 -2.73 4.89 -6.70
CA ILE A 35 -2.00 5.13 -7.95
C ILE A 35 -0.88 4.09 -8.15
N THR A 36 -0.12 3.79 -7.10
CA THR A 36 0.99 2.81 -7.17
C THR A 36 0.50 1.44 -7.61
N ILE A 37 -0.63 0.96 -7.09
CA ILE A 37 -1.24 -0.31 -7.52
C ILE A 37 -1.62 -0.26 -8.99
N GLY A 38 -2.18 0.86 -9.46
CA GLY A 38 -2.49 1.07 -10.88
C GLY A 38 -1.25 0.96 -11.76
N LEU A 39 -0.14 1.58 -11.37
CA LEU A 39 1.14 1.49 -12.07
C LEU A 39 1.74 0.08 -12.03
N MET A 40 1.66 -0.64 -10.92
CA MET A 40 2.09 -2.05 -10.84
C MET A 40 1.27 -2.93 -11.81
N CYS A 41 -0.05 -2.75 -11.85
CA CYS A 41 -0.92 -3.44 -12.81
C CYS A 41 -0.53 -3.10 -14.25
N PHE A 42 -0.27 -1.83 -14.56
CA PHE A 42 0.12 -1.38 -15.88
C PHE A 42 1.45 -2.01 -16.33
N ILE A 43 2.44 -2.08 -15.44
CA ILE A 43 3.70 -2.77 -15.73
C ILE A 43 3.48 -4.25 -16.04
N TYR A 44 2.64 -4.94 -15.27
CA TYR A 44 2.30 -6.35 -15.56
C TYR A 44 1.56 -6.51 -16.88
N MET A 45 0.66 -5.58 -17.24
CA MET A 45 -0.01 -5.59 -18.55
C MET A 45 0.99 -5.44 -19.70
N ILE A 46 2.00 -4.58 -19.58
CA ILE A 46 3.07 -4.46 -20.59
C ILE A 46 3.78 -5.81 -20.78
N PHE A 47 4.13 -6.53 -19.72
CA PHE A 47 4.76 -7.84 -19.86
C PHE A 47 3.84 -8.87 -20.53
N ILE A 48 2.57 -8.87 -20.20
CA ILE A 48 1.59 -9.83 -20.72
C ILE A 48 1.25 -9.50 -22.19
N GLU A 49 0.84 -8.28 -22.48
CA GLU A 49 0.31 -7.90 -23.80
C GLU A 49 1.41 -7.62 -24.82
N TYR A 50 2.45 -6.87 -24.44
CA TYR A 50 3.49 -6.45 -25.39
C TYR A 50 4.59 -7.49 -25.55
N PHE A 51 4.96 -8.19 -24.47
CA PHE A 51 6.01 -9.22 -24.52
C PHE A 51 5.44 -10.66 -24.56
N ASN A 52 4.12 -10.83 -24.73
CA ASN A 52 3.44 -12.12 -24.82
C ASN A 52 3.80 -13.09 -23.67
N MET A 53 3.92 -12.57 -22.45
CA MET A 53 4.19 -13.37 -21.25
C MET A 53 2.90 -13.88 -20.64
N GLU A 54 2.92 -15.10 -20.14
CA GLU A 54 1.77 -15.64 -19.40
C GLU A 54 1.60 -14.93 -18.05
N GLN A 55 0.34 -14.62 -17.73
CA GLN A 55 -0.02 -14.10 -16.41
C GLN A 55 0.31 -15.14 -15.33
N SER A 56 1.26 -14.85 -14.46
CA SER A 56 1.61 -15.74 -13.37
C SER A 56 0.70 -15.57 -12.14
N LYS A 57 0.48 -16.65 -11.40
CA LYS A 57 -0.21 -16.57 -10.10
C LYS A 57 0.53 -15.62 -9.15
N GLY A 58 1.86 -15.53 -9.24
CA GLY A 58 2.68 -14.63 -8.44
C GLY A 58 2.33 -13.16 -8.64
N MET A 59 2.11 -12.71 -9.89
CA MET A 59 1.68 -11.34 -10.19
C MET A 59 0.35 -11.01 -9.51
N LYS A 60 -0.62 -11.92 -9.60
CA LYS A 60 -1.94 -11.75 -8.97
C LYS A 60 -1.85 -11.67 -7.44
N TRP A 61 -1.18 -12.63 -6.82
CA TRP A 61 -1.05 -12.67 -5.37
C TRP A 61 -0.24 -11.49 -4.83
N GLN A 62 0.79 -11.05 -5.54
CA GLN A 62 1.57 -9.87 -5.17
C GLN A 62 0.67 -8.62 -5.09
N LEU A 63 -0.16 -8.35 -6.10
CA LEU A 63 -1.08 -7.20 -6.08
C LEU A 63 -2.11 -7.30 -4.94
N ILE A 64 -2.64 -8.49 -4.69
CA ILE A 64 -3.61 -8.71 -3.60
C ILE A 64 -2.95 -8.47 -2.23
N THR A 65 -1.79 -9.08 -1.97
CA THR A 65 -1.10 -8.93 -0.69
C THR A 65 -0.61 -7.51 -0.45
N TYR A 66 -0.14 -6.82 -1.51
CA TYR A 66 0.22 -5.41 -1.43
C TYR A 66 -0.99 -4.55 -1.05
N THR A 67 -2.12 -4.76 -1.71
CA THR A 67 -3.36 -4.04 -1.43
C THR A 67 -3.86 -4.27 -0.01
N ILE A 68 -3.84 -5.53 0.45
CA ILE A 68 -4.25 -5.88 1.83
C ILE A 68 -3.31 -5.22 2.85
N GLY A 69 -2.00 -5.32 2.65
CA GLY A 69 -1.01 -4.71 3.52
C GLY A 69 -1.21 -3.20 3.64
N GLN A 70 -1.43 -2.53 2.52
CA GLN A 70 -1.67 -1.09 2.49
C GLN A 70 -3.02 -0.71 3.11
N ALA A 71 -4.07 -1.49 2.88
CA ALA A 71 -5.36 -1.25 3.51
C ALA A 71 -5.27 -1.33 5.04
N ILE A 72 -4.57 -2.33 5.57
CA ILE A 72 -4.31 -2.48 7.01
C ILE A 72 -3.48 -1.29 7.52
N HIS A 73 -2.43 -0.88 6.80
CA HIS A 73 -1.58 0.25 7.17
C HIS A 73 -2.37 1.55 7.25
N ILE A 74 -3.15 1.87 6.22
CA ILE A 74 -3.97 3.08 6.13
C ILE A 74 -5.05 3.09 7.22
N THR A 75 -5.70 1.94 7.45
CA THR A 75 -6.70 1.80 8.51
C THR A 75 -6.08 2.04 9.89
N GLY A 76 -4.89 1.50 10.14
CA GLY A 76 -4.15 1.74 11.39
C GLY A 76 -3.79 3.20 11.60
N LEU A 77 -3.37 3.90 10.55
CA LEU A 77 -3.10 5.35 10.59
C LEU A 77 -4.39 6.15 10.87
N ALA A 78 -5.45 5.90 10.11
CA ALA A 78 -6.72 6.61 10.29
C ALA A 78 -7.30 6.37 11.68
N TRP A 79 -7.23 5.13 12.17
CA TRP A 79 -7.66 4.77 13.51
C TRP A 79 -6.84 5.49 14.59
N SER A 80 -5.50 5.53 14.45
CA SER A 80 -4.63 6.28 15.37
C SER A 80 -4.94 7.76 15.35
N GLY A 81 -5.21 8.36 14.20
CA GLY A 81 -5.63 9.75 14.05
C GLY A 81 -6.94 10.05 14.76
N GLY A 82 -7.94 9.16 14.68
CA GLY A 82 -9.21 9.28 15.39
C GLY A 82 -9.06 9.25 16.93
N TYR A 83 -7.94 8.78 17.44
CA TYR A 83 -7.57 8.88 18.87
C TYR A 83 -6.66 10.08 19.17
N GLY A 84 -6.51 11.02 18.23
CA GLY A 84 -5.71 12.24 18.40
C GLY A 84 -4.20 12.01 18.36
N ALA A 85 -3.72 10.93 17.71
CA ALA A 85 -2.29 10.72 17.54
C ALA A 85 -1.67 11.85 16.70
N LEU A 86 -0.80 12.65 17.31
CA LEU A 86 -0.11 13.74 16.65
C LEU A 86 0.94 13.21 15.67
N ARG A 87 1.10 13.90 14.54
CA ARG A 87 1.99 13.50 13.45
C ARG A 87 3.47 13.46 13.83
N LYS A 88 3.90 14.18 14.87
CA LYS A 88 5.31 14.28 15.30
C LYS A 88 5.41 14.23 16.82
N ASN A 89 4.75 13.25 17.44
CA ASN A 89 4.77 13.13 18.89
C ASN A 89 6.06 12.45 19.34
N HIS A 90 6.89 13.19 20.10
CA HIS A 90 8.12 12.68 20.67
C HIS A 90 7.96 12.68 22.21
N GLY A 91 7.61 11.53 22.77
CA GLY A 91 7.78 11.30 24.21
C GLY A 91 6.53 11.23 25.08
N GLU A 92 5.32 11.26 24.54
CA GLU A 92 4.12 10.99 25.36
C GLU A 92 3.90 9.48 25.55
N ILE A 93 3.42 9.11 26.75
CA ILE A 93 3.00 7.74 27.04
C ILE A 93 1.74 7.43 26.22
N LEU A 94 1.92 6.64 25.17
CA LEU A 94 0.81 6.23 24.30
C LEU A 94 -0.20 5.37 25.07
N SER A 95 -1.49 5.72 24.97
CA SER A 95 -2.58 4.87 25.49
C SER A 95 -2.53 3.47 24.84
N VAL A 96 -3.07 2.46 25.53
CA VAL A 96 -3.11 1.08 25.02
C VAL A 96 -3.80 1.02 23.65
N LYS A 97 -4.91 1.76 23.47
CA LYS A 97 -5.62 1.85 22.18
C LYS A 97 -4.74 2.37 21.06
N LEU A 98 -3.94 3.38 21.35
CA LEU A 98 -3.02 3.96 20.38
C LEU A 98 -1.87 3.00 20.02
N LYS A 99 -1.33 2.28 21.01
CA LYS A 99 -0.32 1.24 20.76
C LYS A 99 -0.85 0.12 19.86
N ILE A 100 -2.09 -0.32 20.07
CA ILE A 100 -2.73 -1.35 19.24
C ILE A 100 -2.92 -0.85 17.81
N SER A 101 -3.47 0.34 17.60
CA SER A 101 -3.70 0.89 16.26
C SER A 101 -2.40 1.15 15.51
N MET A 102 -1.34 1.60 16.18
CA MET A 102 -0.01 1.75 15.59
C MET A 102 0.66 0.39 15.29
N GLY A 103 0.45 -0.62 16.14
CA GLY A 103 0.88 -1.99 15.86
C GLY A 103 0.20 -2.55 14.60
N PHE A 104 -1.09 -2.29 14.43
CA PHE A 104 -1.85 -2.67 13.25
C PHE A 104 -1.30 -1.97 11.99
N MET A 105 -1.04 -0.66 12.07
CA MET A 105 -0.37 0.10 11.03
C MET A 105 0.99 -0.51 10.65
N GLY A 106 1.82 -0.84 11.65
CA GLY A 106 3.14 -1.43 11.44
C GLY A 106 3.08 -2.80 10.75
N ALA A 107 2.17 -3.67 11.18
CA ALA A 107 1.95 -4.98 10.57
C ALA A 107 1.52 -4.86 9.10
N GLY A 108 0.59 -3.97 8.79
CA GLY A 108 0.18 -3.68 7.41
C GLY A 108 1.33 -3.15 6.56
N GLY A 109 2.12 -2.24 7.10
CA GLY A 109 3.31 -1.70 6.44
C GLY A 109 4.35 -2.78 6.12
N LEU A 110 4.62 -3.71 7.04
CA LEU A 110 5.53 -4.83 6.82
C LEU A 110 5.05 -5.74 5.68
N ILE A 111 3.77 -6.10 5.66
CA ILE A 111 3.18 -6.91 4.58
C ILE A 111 3.35 -6.18 3.24
N ALA A 112 3.08 -4.89 3.20
CA ALA A 112 3.21 -4.08 2.00
C ALA A 112 4.66 -3.99 1.50
N ILE A 113 5.64 -3.83 2.38
CA ILE A 113 7.07 -3.81 2.03
C ILE A 113 7.49 -5.16 1.42
N ILE A 114 7.16 -6.28 2.06
CA ILE A 114 7.48 -7.62 1.54
C ILE A 114 6.85 -7.82 0.16
N SER A 115 5.60 -7.42 0.00
CA SER A 115 4.91 -7.52 -1.29
C SER A 115 5.49 -6.58 -2.35
N GLY A 116 5.92 -5.37 -1.97
CA GLY A 116 6.63 -4.44 -2.86
C GLY A 116 7.97 -5.01 -3.35
N LEU A 117 8.75 -5.62 -2.47
CA LEU A 117 9.99 -6.34 -2.84
C LEU A 117 9.69 -7.51 -3.79
N THR A 118 8.60 -8.24 -3.54
CA THR A 118 8.15 -9.32 -4.42
C THR A 118 7.82 -8.79 -5.83
N PHE A 119 7.20 -7.61 -5.95
CA PHE A 119 6.98 -6.95 -7.23
C PHE A 119 8.29 -6.73 -7.99
N ILE A 120 9.30 -6.16 -7.34
CA ILE A 120 10.62 -5.92 -7.95
C ILE A 120 11.24 -7.23 -8.45
N ILE A 121 11.19 -8.29 -7.63
CA ILE A 121 11.71 -9.61 -8.01
C ILE A 121 10.98 -10.18 -9.24
N ILE A 122 9.66 -10.06 -9.31
CA ILE A 122 8.87 -10.53 -10.45
C ILE A 122 9.25 -9.74 -11.71
N VAL A 123 9.33 -8.42 -11.63
CA VAL A 123 9.71 -7.55 -12.75
C VAL A 123 11.10 -7.90 -13.27
N LEU A 124 12.08 -8.07 -12.39
CA LEU A 124 13.44 -8.46 -12.77
C LEU A 124 13.48 -9.84 -13.46
N LYS A 125 12.70 -10.81 -12.97
CA LYS A 125 12.56 -12.12 -13.62
C LYS A 125 11.93 -12.00 -15.01
N CYS A 126 10.95 -11.14 -15.20
CA CYS A 126 10.36 -10.88 -16.51
C CYS A 126 11.38 -10.29 -17.48
N PHE A 127 12.15 -9.29 -17.09
CA PHE A 127 13.22 -8.72 -17.90
C PHE A 127 14.30 -9.75 -18.26
N TYR A 128 14.73 -10.57 -17.29
CA TYR A 128 15.70 -11.62 -17.55
C TYR A 128 15.18 -12.62 -18.60
N LYS A 129 13.92 -13.01 -18.52
CA LYS A 129 13.29 -13.90 -19.48
C LYS A 129 13.27 -13.30 -20.90
N ILE A 130 12.89 -12.03 -21.02
CA ILE A 130 12.88 -11.33 -22.32
C ILE A 130 14.28 -11.32 -22.96
N ASN A 131 15.32 -11.00 -22.19
CA ASN A 131 16.69 -10.92 -22.69
C ASN A 131 17.28 -12.28 -23.10
N LYS A 132 16.80 -13.36 -22.51
CA LYS A 132 17.26 -14.72 -22.84
C LYS A 132 16.70 -15.24 -24.19
N PHE A 133 15.59 -14.69 -24.65
CA PHE A 133 14.91 -15.10 -25.89
C PHE A 133 15.12 -14.12 -27.07
N LYS A 134 15.96 -13.12 -26.89
CA LYS A 134 16.57 -12.33 -27.96
C LYS A 134 17.91 -12.93 -28.40
#